data_2afcdf989b6242d3a961587371429b99
#
_entry.id   2afcdf989b6242d3a961587371429b99
#
_cell.length_a   1.000
_cell.length_b   1.000
_cell.length_c   1.000
_cell.angle_alpha   90.00
_cell.angle_beta   90.00
_cell.angle_gamma   90.00
#
_symmetry.space_group_name_H-M   'P 1'
#
loop_
_entity.id
_entity.type
_entity.pdbx_description
1 polymer ?
#
loop_
_entity_poly.entity_id
_entity_poly.type
_entity_poly.pdbx_seq_one_letter_code
_entity_poly.pdbx_strand_id
1 'polypeptide(L)'
;MKHEVTTYQTKRLIADALKTLMCTKPFSRITVSEIIAACRINRKTFYYHFENVFALLKWMLEEEAIGVVRHFDLLVDYEAAIRFAMRYVDENDYIISCVYDSIGREEMKRFFFTDFLGVVTSVIDAAEAKLDKHIDPAFKAYAARFYTEALAGMLIDWAKERDKHDREKVVGYLTSIIGLALKSMELYE
;
A
#
# COMPACT_ATOMS: atom_id res chain seq x y z
N MET A 1 -3.41 -8.46 25.97
CA MET A 1 -2.68 -7.17 26.12
C MET A 1 -1.17 -7.33 26.17
N LYS A 2 -0.55 -7.87 27.25
CA LYS A 2 0.94 -7.94 27.34
C LYS A 2 1.59 -8.79 26.23
N HIS A 3 0.98 -9.89 25.84
CA HIS A 3 1.46 -10.78 24.76
C HIS A 3 1.34 -10.13 23.38
N GLU A 4 0.28 -9.40 23.10
CA GLU A 4 0.06 -8.70 21.82
C GLU A 4 1.05 -7.57 21.62
N VAL A 5 1.34 -6.78 22.67
CA VAL A 5 2.36 -5.73 22.64
C VAL A 5 3.74 -6.32 22.33
N THR A 6 4.10 -7.44 22.95
CA THR A 6 5.38 -8.13 22.69
C THR A 6 5.44 -8.67 21.27
N THR A 7 4.34 -9.21 20.75
CA THR A 7 4.22 -9.70 19.35
C THR A 7 4.41 -8.57 18.34
N TYR A 8 3.75 -7.44 18.56
CA TYR A 8 3.89 -6.27 17.69
C TYR A 8 5.32 -5.71 17.70
N GLN A 9 5.92 -5.56 18.89
CA GLN A 9 7.30 -5.08 19.01
C GLN A 9 8.30 -6.00 18.31
N THR A 10 8.09 -7.33 18.39
CA THR A 10 8.93 -8.29 17.67
C THR A 10 8.79 -8.16 16.17
N LYS A 11 7.56 -8.02 15.66
CA LYS A 11 7.34 -7.77 14.22
C LYS A 11 8.02 -6.49 13.73
N ARG A 12 7.93 -5.40 14.50
CA ARG A 12 8.62 -4.13 14.19
C ARG A 12 10.13 -4.31 14.15
N LEU A 13 10.72 -4.99 15.13
CA LEU A 13 12.15 -5.27 15.15
C LEU A 13 12.61 -6.04 13.89
N ILE A 14 11.82 -7.02 13.45
CA ILE A 14 12.11 -7.80 12.24
C ILE A 14 11.98 -6.92 10.98
N ALA A 15 10.98 -6.04 10.93
CA ALA A 15 10.78 -5.11 9.82
C ALA A 15 11.92 -4.07 9.73
N ASP A 16 12.40 -3.54 10.84
CA ASP A 16 13.52 -2.60 10.88
C ASP A 16 14.83 -3.25 10.40
N ALA A 17 15.03 -4.53 10.72
CA ALA A 17 16.15 -5.31 10.17
C ALA A 17 16.05 -5.50 8.66
N LEU A 18 14.84 -5.76 8.13
CA LEU A 18 14.61 -5.82 6.68
C LEU A 18 14.95 -4.47 6.01
N LYS A 19 14.45 -3.35 6.55
CA LYS A 19 14.73 -2.01 6.03
C LYS A 19 16.24 -1.73 5.96
N THR A 20 16.96 -2.06 7.02
CA THR A 20 18.41 -1.88 7.07
C THR A 20 19.12 -2.69 5.96
N LEU A 21 18.70 -3.93 5.72
CA LEU A 21 19.26 -4.75 4.67
C LEU A 21 18.94 -4.23 3.27
N MET A 22 17.75 -3.68 3.07
CA MET A 22 17.33 -3.08 1.79
C MET A 22 18.15 -1.85 1.39
N CYS A 23 18.76 -1.16 2.35
CA CYS A 23 19.70 -0.08 2.06
C CYS A 23 21.02 -0.58 1.43
N THR A 24 21.35 -1.87 1.55
CA THR A 24 22.69 -2.38 1.20
C THR A 24 22.68 -3.40 0.09
N LYS A 25 21.54 -4.00 -0.23
CA LYS A 25 21.45 -5.06 -1.24
C LYS A 25 20.04 -5.23 -1.83
N PRO A 26 19.92 -5.79 -3.04
CA PRO A 26 18.64 -6.04 -3.68
C PRO A 26 17.73 -6.93 -2.84
N PHE A 27 16.43 -6.63 -2.81
CA PHE A 27 15.42 -7.37 -2.05
C PHE A 27 15.43 -8.88 -2.36
N SER A 28 15.59 -9.25 -3.64
CA SER A 28 15.66 -10.65 -4.08
C SER A 28 16.83 -11.46 -3.48
N ARG A 29 17.83 -10.79 -2.92
CA ARG A 29 19.01 -11.41 -2.28
C ARG A 29 18.94 -11.39 -0.75
N ILE A 30 17.90 -10.81 -0.17
CA ILE A 30 17.72 -10.78 1.29
C ILE A 30 17.16 -12.12 1.75
N THR A 31 17.84 -12.74 2.73
CA THR A 31 17.46 -14.03 3.28
C THR A 31 16.94 -13.92 4.72
N VAL A 32 16.10 -14.86 5.12
CA VAL A 32 15.64 -14.97 6.52
C VAL A 32 16.83 -15.07 7.49
N SER A 33 17.92 -15.78 7.09
CA SER A 33 19.11 -15.93 7.92
C SER A 33 19.79 -14.59 8.23
N GLU A 34 19.84 -13.68 7.29
CA GLU A 34 20.42 -12.34 7.49
C GLU A 34 19.52 -11.46 8.35
N ILE A 35 18.19 -11.52 8.12
CA ILE A 35 17.23 -10.77 8.93
C ILE A 35 17.34 -11.20 10.40
N ILE A 36 17.29 -12.50 10.70
CA ILE A 36 17.38 -12.98 12.08
C ILE A 36 18.73 -12.68 12.73
N ALA A 37 19.82 -12.69 11.98
CA ALA A 37 21.13 -12.27 12.47
C ALA A 37 21.16 -10.79 12.81
N ALA A 38 20.57 -9.92 11.95
CA ALA A 38 20.53 -8.48 12.15
C ALA A 38 19.71 -8.10 13.40
N CYS A 39 18.56 -8.73 13.64
CA CYS A 39 17.71 -8.46 14.80
C CYS A 39 17.95 -9.40 15.99
N ARG A 40 18.92 -10.29 15.93
CA ARG A 40 19.35 -11.22 17.02
C ARG A 40 18.20 -12.08 17.56
N ILE A 41 17.34 -12.56 16.70
CA ILE A 41 16.29 -13.52 17.06
C ILE A 41 16.62 -14.92 16.51
N ASN A 42 15.92 -15.94 16.98
CA ASN A 42 16.06 -17.28 16.41
C ASN A 42 15.10 -17.48 15.20
N ARG A 43 15.42 -18.49 14.37
CA ARG A 43 14.65 -18.84 13.19
C ARG A 43 13.19 -19.19 13.49
N LYS A 44 12.92 -19.84 14.64
CA LYS A 44 11.57 -20.20 15.08
C LYS A 44 10.72 -18.96 15.36
N THR A 45 11.31 -17.92 15.95
CA THR A 45 10.65 -16.63 16.20
C THR A 45 10.27 -15.93 14.89
N PHE A 46 11.15 -15.95 13.88
CA PHE A 46 10.81 -15.39 12.57
C PHE A 46 9.58 -16.10 11.97
N TYR A 47 9.63 -17.44 11.85
CA TYR A 47 8.54 -18.21 11.23
C TYR A 47 7.27 -18.27 12.06
N TYR A 48 7.31 -17.93 13.34
CA TYR A 48 6.12 -17.71 14.14
C TYR A 48 5.34 -16.46 13.69
N HIS A 49 6.03 -15.43 13.18
CA HIS A 49 5.43 -14.16 12.77
C HIS A 49 5.23 -14.03 11.26
N PHE A 50 6.12 -14.58 10.46
CA PHE A 50 6.12 -14.41 9.01
C PHE A 50 6.51 -15.70 8.29
N GLU A 51 5.74 -16.07 7.28
CA GLU A 51 6.01 -17.24 6.45
C GLU A 51 7.32 -17.10 5.65
N ASN A 52 7.58 -15.91 5.13
CA ASN A 52 8.74 -15.60 4.31
C ASN A 52 9.03 -14.09 4.30
N VAL A 53 10.08 -13.67 3.57
CA VAL A 53 10.48 -12.25 3.48
C VAL A 53 9.41 -11.39 2.79
N PHE A 54 8.64 -11.94 1.84
CA PHE A 54 7.54 -11.22 1.20
C PHE A 54 6.38 -10.96 2.17
N ALA A 55 6.03 -11.94 3.01
CA ALA A 55 5.02 -11.76 4.05
C ALA A 55 5.43 -10.67 5.07
N LEU A 56 6.71 -10.61 5.40
CA LEU A 56 7.27 -9.53 6.22
C LEU A 56 7.18 -8.17 5.53
N LEU A 57 7.59 -8.07 4.26
CA LEU A 57 7.46 -6.84 3.47
C LEU A 57 6.00 -6.37 3.40
N LYS A 58 5.08 -7.29 3.12
CA LYS A 58 3.65 -6.98 3.04
C LYS A 58 3.12 -6.42 4.36
N TRP A 59 3.42 -7.07 5.47
CA TRP A 59 3.02 -6.59 6.79
C TRP A 59 3.61 -5.20 7.09
N MET A 60 4.87 -4.97 6.76
CA MET A 60 5.54 -3.68 6.99
C MET A 60 4.86 -2.55 6.22
N LEU A 61 4.55 -2.76 4.94
CA LEU A 61 3.91 -1.75 4.11
C LEU A 61 2.42 -1.55 4.46
N GLU A 62 1.73 -2.61 4.93
CA GLU A 62 0.38 -2.49 5.48
C GLU A 62 0.37 -1.62 6.73
N GLU A 63 1.30 -1.83 7.67
CA GLU A 63 1.38 -1.05 8.90
C GLU A 63 1.75 0.43 8.66
N GLU A 64 2.63 0.71 7.71
CA GLU A 64 3.22 2.04 7.54
C GLU A 64 2.53 2.90 6.48
N ALA A 65 1.84 2.29 5.53
CA ALA A 65 1.22 3.00 4.40
C ALA A 65 -0.24 2.62 4.19
N ILE A 66 -0.53 1.39 3.83
CA ILE A 66 -1.87 0.97 3.37
C ILE A 66 -2.89 1.09 4.50
N GLY A 67 -2.54 0.61 5.70
CA GLY A 67 -3.39 0.71 6.88
C GLY A 67 -3.64 2.16 7.29
N VAL A 68 -2.64 3.04 7.13
CA VAL A 68 -2.80 4.48 7.40
C VAL A 68 -3.77 5.12 6.42
N VAL A 69 -3.68 4.78 5.12
CA VAL A 69 -4.64 5.27 4.10
C VAL A 69 -6.07 4.89 4.45
N ARG A 70 -6.30 3.69 4.98
CA ARG A 70 -7.64 3.23 5.41
C ARG A 70 -8.23 3.99 6.60
N HIS A 71 -7.42 4.74 7.35
CA HIS A 71 -7.93 5.57 8.46
C HIS A 71 -8.45 6.94 8.02
N PHE A 72 -8.20 7.36 6.78
CA PHE A 72 -8.83 8.56 6.24
C PHE A 72 -10.31 8.30 5.90
N ASP A 73 -11.16 9.29 6.09
CA ASP A 73 -12.47 9.30 5.44
C ASP A 73 -12.28 9.58 3.94
N LEU A 74 -12.12 8.50 3.17
CA LEU A 74 -11.78 8.59 1.74
C LEU A 74 -12.91 9.18 0.88
N LEU A 75 -14.11 9.44 1.43
CA LEU A 75 -15.15 10.20 0.75
C LEU A 75 -14.97 11.71 0.88
N VAL A 76 -14.20 12.16 1.88
CA VAL A 76 -13.98 13.57 2.20
C VAL A 76 -12.50 13.94 2.09
N ASP A 77 -11.62 13.12 2.69
CA ASP A 77 -10.21 13.42 2.89
C ASP A 77 -9.31 12.72 1.86
N TYR A 78 -9.84 12.31 0.68
CA TYR A 78 -9.08 11.58 -0.34
C TYR A 78 -7.85 12.35 -0.84
N GLU A 79 -7.88 13.68 -0.89
CA GLU A 79 -6.68 14.47 -1.22
C GLU A 79 -5.58 14.28 -0.18
N ALA A 80 -5.93 14.32 1.11
CA ALA A 80 -4.97 14.11 2.19
C ALA A 80 -4.39 12.69 2.15
N ALA A 81 -5.21 11.68 1.81
CA ALA A 81 -4.77 10.30 1.62
C ALA A 81 -3.80 10.16 0.43
N ILE A 82 -4.08 10.81 -0.71
CA ILE A 82 -3.19 10.85 -1.87
C ILE A 82 -1.85 11.48 -1.49
N ARG A 83 -1.88 12.65 -0.84
CA ARG A 83 -0.67 13.35 -0.38
C ARG A 83 0.16 12.50 0.58
N PHE A 84 -0.50 11.78 1.48
CA PHE A 84 0.16 10.85 2.38
C PHE A 84 0.83 9.71 1.61
N ALA A 85 0.12 9.04 0.70
CA ALA A 85 0.66 7.92 -0.08
C ALA A 85 1.88 8.32 -0.93
N MET A 86 1.79 9.47 -1.62
CA MET A 86 2.91 9.98 -2.43
C MET A 86 4.10 10.37 -1.56
N ARG A 87 3.87 11.04 -0.43
CA ARG A 87 4.93 11.39 0.52
C ARG A 87 5.60 10.13 1.10
N TYR A 88 4.82 9.11 1.47
CA TYR A 88 5.37 7.84 1.93
C TYR A 88 6.31 7.20 0.91
N VAL A 89 5.93 7.20 -0.37
CA VAL A 89 6.77 6.71 -1.46
C VAL A 89 8.07 7.53 -1.57
N ASP A 90 7.98 8.87 -1.49
CA ASP A 90 9.16 9.75 -1.57
C ASP A 90 10.12 9.53 -0.39
N GLU A 91 9.61 9.42 0.83
CA GLU A 91 10.40 9.24 2.05
C GLU A 91 11.00 7.82 2.16
N ASN A 92 10.38 6.83 1.50
CA ASN A 92 10.79 5.43 1.52
C ASN A 92 11.25 4.93 0.15
N ASP A 93 11.79 5.81 -0.67
CA ASP A 93 12.24 5.51 -2.03
C ASP A 93 13.15 4.30 -2.12
N TYR A 94 14.11 4.18 -1.21
CA TYR A 94 15.05 3.05 -1.17
C TYR A 94 14.33 1.70 -1.02
N ILE A 95 13.22 1.65 -0.26
CA ILE A 95 12.39 0.44 -0.11
C ILE A 95 11.69 0.14 -1.44
N ILE A 96 10.97 1.13 -1.94
CA ILE A 96 10.14 0.99 -3.15
C ILE A 96 11.01 0.64 -4.36
N SER A 97 12.14 1.34 -4.55
CA SER A 97 13.09 1.07 -5.62
C SER A 97 13.75 -0.30 -5.47
N CYS A 98 14.15 -0.69 -4.26
CA CYS A 98 14.74 -2.00 -3.99
C CYS A 98 13.79 -3.17 -4.34
N VAL A 99 12.50 -3.02 -4.03
CA VAL A 99 11.47 -4.01 -4.39
C VAL A 99 11.23 -4.00 -5.90
N TYR A 100 10.99 -2.82 -6.47
CA TYR A 100 10.74 -2.67 -7.91
C TYR A 100 11.85 -3.26 -8.76
N ASP A 101 13.12 -2.95 -8.45
CA ASP A 101 14.29 -3.46 -9.20
C ASP A 101 14.48 -4.96 -9.03
N SER A 102 13.95 -5.54 -7.96
CA SER A 102 14.05 -6.98 -7.69
C SER A 102 12.96 -7.82 -8.35
N ILE A 103 11.73 -7.32 -8.42
CA ILE A 103 10.58 -8.11 -8.90
C ILE A 103 9.90 -7.49 -10.14
N GLY A 104 10.23 -6.25 -10.49
CA GLY A 104 9.65 -5.55 -11.63
C GLY A 104 8.26 -4.99 -11.39
N ARG A 105 7.78 -4.18 -12.35
CA ARG A 105 6.53 -3.42 -12.27
C ARG A 105 5.29 -4.33 -12.10
N GLU A 106 5.18 -5.36 -12.93
CA GLU A 106 3.98 -6.21 -12.95
C GLU A 106 3.84 -7.07 -11.69
N GLU A 107 4.94 -7.61 -11.18
CA GLU A 107 4.91 -8.38 -9.94
C GLU A 107 4.67 -7.48 -8.72
N MET A 108 5.22 -6.27 -8.71
CA MET A 108 4.96 -5.29 -7.66
C MET A 108 3.48 -4.86 -7.66
N LYS A 109 2.90 -4.62 -8.84
CA LYS A 109 1.48 -4.32 -8.99
C LYS A 109 0.60 -5.47 -8.48
N ARG A 110 0.92 -6.72 -8.86
CA ARG A 110 0.21 -7.93 -8.41
C ARG A 110 0.32 -8.09 -6.88
N PHE A 111 1.49 -7.81 -6.32
CA PHE A 111 1.73 -7.90 -4.88
C PHE A 111 0.81 -6.97 -4.07
N PHE A 112 0.60 -5.75 -4.54
CA PHE A 112 -0.24 -4.77 -3.86
C PHE A 112 -1.71 -4.80 -4.26
N PHE A 113 -2.06 -5.49 -5.34
CA PHE A 113 -3.40 -5.42 -5.95
C PHE A 113 -4.53 -5.71 -4.95
N THR A 114 -4.40 -6.74 -4.15
CA THR A 114 -5.44 -7.14 -3.17
C THR A 114 -5.66 -6.05 -2.12
N ASP A 115 -4.59 -5.41 -1.65
CA ASP A 115 -4.66 -4.39 -0.63
C ASP A 115 -5.29 -3.10 -1.18
N PHE A 116 -4.91 -2.68 -2.37
CA PHE A 116 -5.52 -1.54 -3.06
C PHE A 116 -6.98 -1.82 -3.43
N LEU A 117 -7.30 -3.03 -3.88
CA LEU A 117 -8.69 -3.43 -4.16
C LEU A 117 -9.56 -3.30 -2.89
N GLY A 118 -9.03 -3.72 -1.74
CA GLY A 118 -9.72 -3.58 -0.46
C GLY A 118 -10.00 -2.11 -0.10
N VAL A 119 -9.03 -1.22 -0.34
CA VAL A 119 -9.21 0.22 -0.12
C VAL A 119 -10.29 0.77 -1.06
N VAL A 120 -10.19 0.52 -2.37
CA VAL A 120 -11.17 1.03 -3.35
C VAL A 120 -12.57 0.48 -3.09
N THR A 121 -12.68 -0.81 -2.78
CA THR A 121 -13.99 -1.43 -2.46
C THR A 121 -14.62 -0.75 -1.24
N SER A 122 -13.85 -0.49 -0.19
CA SER A 122 -14.37 0.18 1.01
C SER A 122 -14.88 1.60 0.72
N VAL A 123 -14.25 2.33 -0.21
CA VAL A 123 -14.73 3.65 -0.66
C VAL A 123 -16.06 3.54 -1.39
N ILE A 124 -16.19 2.58 -2.30
CA ILE A 124 -17.44 2.36 -3.05
C ILE A 124 -18.57 1.93 -2.11
N ASP A 125 -18.31 1.04 -1.15
CA ASP A 125 -19.28 0.62 -0.14
C ASP A 125 -19.73 1.78 0.75
N ALA A 126 -18.79 2.63 1.17
CA ALA A 126 -19.10 3.82 1.95
C ALA A 126 -19.93 4.85 1.15
N ALA A 127 -19.63 5.04 -0.14
CA ALA A 127 -20.38 5.92 -1.02
C ALA A 127 -21.81 5.39 -1.24
N GLU A 128 -21.97 4.11 -1.50
CA GLU A 128 -23.29 3.44 -1.62
C GLU A 128 -24.15 3.67 -0.37
N ALA A 129 -23.56 3.42 0.81
CA ALA A 129 -24.24 3.61 2.08
C ALA A 129 -24.61 5.08 2.34
N LYS A 130 -23.72 6.04 2.02
CA LYS A 130 -23.95 7.47 2.22
C LYS A 130 -25.04 8.03 1.31
N LEU A 131 -25.13 7.51 0.08
CA LEU A 131 -26.11 7.96 -0.92
C LEU A 131 -27.46 7.25 -0.77
N ASP A 132 -27.57 6.27 0.12
CA ASP A 132 -28.77 5.40 0.28
C ASP A 132 -29.24 4.83 -1.07
N LYS A 133 -28.27 4.43 -1.91
CA LYS A 133 -28.49 3.86 -3.24
C LYS A 133 -28.12 2.39 -3.23
N HIS A 134 -28.68 1.65 -4.16
CA HIS A 134 -28.26 0.28 -4.43
C HIS A 134 -27.49 0.24 -5.75
N ILE A 135 -26.19 -0.06 -5.67
CA ILE A 135 -25.31 -0.21 -6.84
C ILE A 135 -25.27 -1.68 -7.25
N ASP A 136 -25.50 -1.95 -8.54
CA ASP A 136 -25.38 -3.32 -9.06
C ASP A 136 -24.05 -3.96 -8.64
N PRO A 137 -24.08 -5.13 -7.97
CA PRO A 137 -22.87 -5.80 -7.48
C PRO A 137 -21.83 -6.09 -8.58
N ALA A 138 -22.27 -6.38 -9.81
CA ALA A 138 -21.35 -6.62 -10.93
C ALA A 138 -20.65 -5.32 -11.36
N PHE A 139 -21.38 -4.20 -11.44
CA PHE A 139 -20.80 -2.89 -11.71
C PHE A 139 -19.84 -2.47 -10.59
N LYS A 140 -20.22 -2.65 -9.33
CA LYS A 140 -19.38 -2.35 -8.17
C LYS A 140 -18.04 -3.10 -8.22
N ALA A 141 -18.08 -4.40 -8.48
CA ALA A 141 -16.87 -5.22 -8.61
C ALA A 141 -16.00 -4.76 -9.80
N TYR A 142 -16.61 -4.39 -10.92
CA TYR A 142 -15.89 -3.90 -12.10
C TYR A 142 -15.25 -2.54 -11.84
N ALA A 143 -15.98 -1.60 -11.26
CA ALA A 143 -15.49 -0.27 -10.90
C ALA A 143 -14.35 -0.35 -9.89
N ALA A 144 -14.49 -1.18 -8.85
CA ALA A 144 -13.44 -1.41 -7.86
C ALA A 144 -12.15 -1.89 -8.52
N ARG A 145 -12.24 -2.85 -9.43
CA ARG A 145 -11.08 -3.35 -10.17
C ARG A 145 -10.48 -2.27 -11.09
N PHE A 146 -11.31 -1.55 -11.83
CA PHE A 146 -10.87 -0.49 -12.75
C PHE A 146 -10.05 0.59 -12.02
N TYR A 147 -10.56 1.13 -10.93
CA TYR A 147 -9.86 2.14 -10.15
C TYR A 147 -8.62 1.58 -9.46
N THR A 148 -8.65 0.34 -8.99
CA THR A 148 -7.47 -0.32 -8.41
C THR A 148 -6.34 -0.44 -9.42
N GLU A 149 -6.63 -0.88 -10.65
CA GLU A 149 -5.65 -0.98 -11.73
C GLU A 149 -5.02 0.37 -12.06
N ALA A 150 -5.84 1.42 -12.15
CA ALA A 150 -5.38 2.77 -12.44
C ALA A 150 -4.51 3.34 -11.30
N LEU A 151 -5.02 3.34 -10.06
CA LEU A 151 -4.35 3.94 -8.92
C LEU A 151 -3.06 3.20 -8.54
N ALA A 152 -3.09 1.85 -8.54
CA ALA A 152 -1.90 1.04 -8.27
C ALA A 152 -0.81 1.27 -9.32
N GLY A 153 -1.20 1.29 -10.62
CA GLY A 153 -0.27 1.57 -11.70
C GLY A 153 0.37 2.95 -11.58
N MET A 154 -0.44 3.98 -11.36
CA MET A 154 0.04 5.36 -11.23
C MET A 154 0.96 5.57 -10.02
N LEU A 155 0.67 4.93 -8.87
CA LEU A 155 1.53 5.03 -7.69
C LEU A 155 2.88 4.35 -7.90
N ILE A 156 2.90 3.19 -8.57
CA ILE A 156 4.13 2.47 -8.89
C ILE A 156 4.96 3.24 -9.92
N ASP A 157 4.31 3.83 -10.95
CA ASP A 157 4.99 4.64 -11.94
C ASP A 157 5.52 5.95 -11.31
N TRP A 158 4.77 6.57 -10.39
CA TRP A 158 5.26 7.70 -9.59
C TRP A 158 6.57 7.35 -8.86
N ALA A 159 6.65 6.19 -8.24
CA ALA A 159 7.85 5.77 -7.52
C ALA A 159 9.12 5.77 -8.39
N LYS A 160 8.99 5.55 -9.70
CA LYS A 160 10.12 5.50 -10.66
C LYS A 160 10.34 6.79 -11.43
N GLU A 161 9.30 7.58 -11.60
CA GLU A 161 9.32 8.74 -12.51
C GLU A 161 9.10 10.08 -11.79
N ARG A 162 9.09 10.08 -10.45
CA ARG A 162 8.79 11.27 -9.63
C ARG A 162 9.63 12.49 -9.98
N ASP A 163 10.90 12.30 -10.34
CA ASP A 163 11.81 13.39 -10.72
C ASP A 163 11.42 14.06 -12.04
N LYS A 164 10.55 13.41 -12.83
CA LYS A 164 10.05 13.92 -14.10
C LYS A 164 8.75 14.73 -13.96
N HIS A 165 8.12 14.70 -12.81
CA HIS A 165 6.79 15.24 -12.60
C HIS A 165 6.73 16.17 -11.39
N ASP A 166 5.93 17.23 -11.50
CA ASP A 166 5.57 18.11 -10.40
C ASP A 166 4.54 17.40 -9.50
N ARG A 167 4.93 17.10 -8.25
CA ARG A 167 4.09 16.38 -7.29
C ARG A 167 2.75 17.08 -7.05
N GLU A 168 2.75 18.41 -6.88
CA GLU A 168 1.52 19.14 -6.60
C GLU A 168 0.54 19.08 -7.77
N LYS A 169 1.04 19.10 -9.00
CA LYS A 169 0.20 18.89 -10.20
C LYS A 169 -0.37 17.48 -10.24
N VAL A 170 0.43 16.46 -9.97
CA VAL A 170 -0.06 15.07 -9.95
C VAL A 170 -1.09 14.86 -8.87
N VAL A 171 -0.88 15.38 -7.66
CA VAL A 171 -1.90 15.38 -6.60
C VAL A 171 -3.18 16.05 -7.08
N GLY A 172 -3.11 17.23 -7.68
CA GLY A 172 -4.26 17.94 -8.21
C GLY A 172 -5.02 17.17 -9.29
N TYR A 173 -4.30 16.48 -10.19
CA TYR A 173 -4.92 15.63 -11.21
C TYR A 173 -5.64 14.43 -10.59
N LEU A 174 -5.00 13.71 -9.68
CA LEU A 174 -5.59 12.57 -9.00
C LEU A 174 -6.81 12.97 -8.16
N THR A 175 -6.70 14.08 -7.42
CA THR A 175 -7.81 14.65 -6.65
C THR A 175 -8.99 14.99 -7.55
N SER A 176 -8.73 15.60 -8.71
CA SER A 176 -9.80 15.95 -9.66
C SER A 176 -10.47 14.70 -10.25
N ILE A 177 -9.69 13.69 -10.65
CA ILE A 177 -10.21 12.44 -11.22
C ILE A 177 -11.05 11.67 -10.18
N ILE A 178 -10.57 11.53 -8.96
CA ILE A 178 -11.30 10.85 -7.88
C ILE A 178 -12.57 11.62 -7.51
N GLY A 179 -12.48 12.95 -7.40
CA GLY A 179 -13.64 13.79 -7.14
C GLY A 179 -14.73 13.68 -8.21
N LEU A 180 -14.36 13.60 -9.49
CA LEU A 180 -15.30 13.34 -10.58
C LEU A 180 -15.92 11.94 -10.49
N ALA A 181 -15.11 10.92 -10.16
CA ALA A 181 -15.60 9.56 -9.98
C ALA A 181 -16.62 9.47 -8.84
N LEU A 182 -16.34 10.08 -7.69
CA LEU A 182 -17.28 10.11 -6.55
C LEU A 182 -18.58 10.84 -6.91
N LYS A 183 -18.50 11.98 -7.61
CA LYS A 183 -19.71 12.69 -8.10
C LYS A 183 -20.51 11.87 -9.11
N SER A 184 -19.85 11.09 -9.98
CA SER A 184 -20.57 10.26 -10.94
C SER A 184 -21.41 9.15 -10.27
N MET A 185 -21.01 8.70 -9.07
CA MET A 185 -21.80 7.75 -8.28
C MET A 185 -23.11 8.36 -7.76
N GLU A 186 -23.18 9.68 -7.56
CA GLU A 186 -24.42 10.38 -7.20
C GLU A 186 -25.45 10.34 -8.34
N LEU A 187 -24.97 10.27 -9.59
CA LEU A 187 -25.80 10.26 -10.81
C LEU A 187 -26.14 8.84 -11.28
N TYR A 188 -25.61 7.80 -10.64
CA TYR A 188 -25.90 6.42 -10.98
C TYR A 188 -27.33 6.07 -10.54
N GLU A 189 -28.19 5.72 -11.53
CA GLU A 189 -29.59 5.30 -11.34
C GLU A 189 -29.71 3.80 -11.21
#